data_9c4fd887bd98d9cc6559058bb22e8c21
#
_entry.id   9c4fd887bd98d9cc6559058bb22e8c21
#
_cell.length_a   1.000
_cell.length_b   1.000
_cell.length_c   1.000
_cell.angle_alpha   90.00
_cell.angle_beta   90.00
_cell.angle_gamma   90.00
#
_symmetry.space_group_name_H-M   'P 1'
#
loop_
_entity.id
_entity.type
_entity.pdbx_description
1 polymer ?
#
loop_
_entity_poly.entity_id
_entity_poly.type
_entity_poly.pdbx_seq_one_letter_code
_entity_poly.pdbx_strand_id
1 'polypeptide(L)'
;MPLALYALTVGAFGIGVTEFVIMGLLLQVSADLGVSIPTAGWLTTGYALGVFVGAPILTLATRRLPPKTTLLALMAIFTLGNLAAALAPNFALLMGARIVTALAHGTFFGVGSLVAVSLVAPERKASAIAIMFTGLTLATLLGVPFGAWLGLAFGWRSTFWAVAAIGALALVILALLVPKGDKAAEPAPLKEEFAVLARPQVQLGLVMTVLGFGGVFAVFTYIQPILTELAGFSEAAVSPILLVFGAGLVAGNLLGGRWADKNLNAALAGSIAVLTVVMLASGWAFHDKAGAVLAAFLLGAAAFATVAPLQMRVLSQAGGAGQGLASSLNIAAFNLGNAIGAALGGAVIAHGAGLAAIAPIAALVPMAALALAALSLGLERREKLAAA
;
A
#
# COMPACT_ATOMS: atom_id res chain seq x y z
N MET A 1 -7.38 -20.95 7.51
CA MET A 1 -7.64 -19.52 7.66
C MET A 1 -9.14 -19.26 7.61
N PRO A 2 -9.71 -18.39 8.48
CA PRO A 2 -11.15 -18.08 8.49
C PRO A 2 -11.60 -17.38 7.20
N LEU A 3 -12.83 -17.63 6.76
CA LEU A 3 -13.43 -17.02 5.55
C LEU A 3 -13.50 -15.49 5.64
N ALA A 4 -13.61 -14.94 6.84
CA ALA A 4 -13.61 -13.50 7.06
C ALA A 4 -12.32 -12.80 6.57
N LEU A 5 -11.16 -13.48 6.56
CA LEU A 5 -9.93 -12.94 5.98
C LEU A 5 -10.06 -12.71 4.48
N TYR A 6 -10.69 -13.62 3.77
CA TYR A 6 -10.92 -13.49 2.32
C TYR A 6 -11.94 -12.37 2.01
N ALA A 7 -12.89 -12.12 2.93
CA ALA A 7 -13.76 -10.94 2.82
C ALA A 7 -12.95 -9.63 2.88
N LEU A 8 -11.98 -9.54 3.78
CA LEU A 8 -11.06 -8.40 3.84
C LEU A 8 -10.19 -8.30 2.57
N THR A 9 -9.76 -9.44 2.01
CA THR A 9 -9.00 -9.50 0.76
C THR A 9 -9.80 -8.93 -0.41
N VAL A 10 -11.11 -9.21 -0.52
CA VAL A 10 -11.97 -8.65 -1.57
C VAL A 10 -12.11 -7.14 -1.44
N GLY A 11 -12.28 -6.62 -0.23
CA GLY A 11 -12.29 -5.17 0.02
C GLY A 11 -10.94 -4.53 -0.34
N ALA A 12 -9.83 -5.13 0.08
CA ALA A 12 -8.49 -4.69 -0.25
C ALA A 12 -8.21 -4.71 -1.77
N PHE A 13 -8.75 -5.72 -2.49
CA PHE A 13 -8.68 -5.79 -3.95
C PHE A 13 -9.37 -4.58 -4.61
N GLY A 14 -10.61 -4.30 -4.22
CA GLY A 14 -11.33 -3.13 -4.75
C GLY A 14 -10.59 -1.81 -4.53
N ILE A 15 -10.06 -1.61 -3.31
CA ILE A 15 -9.27 -0.43 -2.96
C ILE A 15 -7.99 -0.36 -3.80
N GLY A 16 -7.27 -1.46 -3.96
CA GLY A 16 -6.06 -1.51 -4.77
C GLY A 16 -6.33 -1.23 -6.25
N VAL A 17 -7.42 -1.74 -6.82
CA VAL A 17 -7.78 -1.42 -8.21
C VAL A 17 -8.00 0.07 -8.38
N THR A 18 -8.80 0.70 -7.52
CA THR A 18 -9.07 2.15 -7.65
C THR A 18 -7.83 3.01 -7.43
N GLU A 19 -6.91 2.58 -6.57
CA GLU A 19 -5.66 3.30 -6.31
C GLU A 19 -4.79 3.38 -7.56
N PHE A 20 -4.56 2.24 -8.22
CA PHE A 20 -3.54 2.12 -9.26
C PHE A 20 -4.07 2.19 -10.69
N VAL A 21 -5.34 1.87 -10.94
CA VAL A 21 -5.89 1.81 -12.30
C VAL A 21 -5.83 3.14 -13.04
N ILE A 22 -5.88 4.24 -12.31
CA ILE A 22 -5.81 5.58 -12.90
C ILE A 22 -4.52 5.80 -13.71
N MET A 23 -3.41 5.15 -13.33
CA MET A 23 -2.14 5.25 -14.04
C MET A 23 -2.26 4.70 -15.47
N GLY A 24 -3.09 3.68 -15.68
CA GLY A 24 -3.39 3.13 -17.01
C GLY A 24 -4.47 3.89 -17.79
N LEU A 25 -5.08 4.92 -17.20
CA LEU A 25 -6.19 5.68 -17.78
C LEU A 25 -5.88 7.17 -17.99
N LEU A 26 -4.68 7.63 -17.61
CA LEU A 26 -4.32 9.05 -17.58
C LEU A 26 -4.52 9.74 -18.95
N LEU A 27 -4.10 9.10 -20.03
CA LEU A 27 -4.22 9.65 -21.38
C LEU A 27 -5.68 9.84 -21.78
N GLN A 28 -6.53 8.87 -21.47
CA GLN A 28 -7.96 8.90 -21.80
C GLN A 28 -8.70 9.94 -20.97
N VAL A 29 -8.41 10.03 -19.66
CA VAL A 29 -8.97 11.03 -18.76
C VAL A 29 -8.53 12.43 -19.18
N SER A 30 -7.25 12.61 -19.52
CA SER A 30 -6.69 13.87 -20.02
C SER A 30 -7.42 14.35 -21.27
N ALA A 31 -7.60 13.45 -22.24
CA ALA A 31 -8.25 13.77 -23.50
C ALA A 31 -9.76 14.07 -23.32
N ASP A 32 -10.48 13.25 -22.55
CA ASP A 32 -11.93 13.39 -22.36
C ASP A 32 -12.31 14.64 -21.53
N LEU A 33 -11.51 14.96 -20.51
CA LEU A 33 -11.76 16.11 -19.62
C LEU A 33 -11.04 17.39 -20.04
N GLY A 34 -10.30 17.38 -21.15
CA GLY A 34 -9.61 18.55 -21.69
C GLY A 34 -8.53 19.12 -20.76
N VAL A 35 -7.83 18.27 -20.00
CA VAL A 35 -6.76 18.67 -19.09
C VAL A 35 -5.41 18.14 -19.57
N SER A 36 -4.31 18.78 -19.16
CA SER A 36 -2.98 18.29 -19.49
C SER A 36 -2.65 16.96 -18.77
N ILE A 37 -1.77 16.14 -19.33
CA ILE A 37 -1.31 14.89 -18.69
C ILE A 37 -0.73 15.13 -17.28
N PRO A 38 0.11 16.16 -17.06
CA PRO A 38 0.55 16.50 -15.69
C PRO A 38 -0.61 16.83 -14.75
N THR A 39 -1.64 17.55 -15.23
CA THR A 39 -2.85 17.83 -14.44
C THR A 39 -3.61 16.55 -14.12
N ALA A 40 -3.77 15.64 -15.07
CA ALA A 40 -4.37 14.33 -14.82
C ALA A 40 -3.57 13.51 -13.80
N GLY A 41 -2.26 13.62 -13.80
CA GLY A 41 -1.36 12.98 -12.81
C GLY A 41 -1.65 13.38 -11.37
N TRP A 42 -2.19 14.58 -11.11
CA TRP A 42 -2.62 14.97 -9.76
C TRP A 42 -3.72 14.09 -9.19
N LEU A 43 -4.46 13.33 -10.01
CA LEU A 43 -5.44 12.35 -9.53
C LEU A 43 -4.78 11.24 -8.67
N THR A 44 -3.54 10.88 -8.98
CA THR A 44 -2.76 9.91 -8.19
C THR A 44 -2.25 10.55 -6.90
N THR A 45 -1.62 11.73 -7.00
CA THR A 45 -1.10 12.45 -5.84
C THR A 45 -2.22 12.85 -4.87
N GLY A 46 -3.34 13.37 -5.39
CA GLY A 46 -4.50 13.73 -4.58
C GLY A 46 -5.10 12.54 -3.84
N TYR A 47 -5.12 11.35 -4.47
CA TYR A 47 -5.53 10.12 -3.81
C TYR A 47 -4.58 9.76 -2.66
N ALA A 48 -3.27 9.74 -2.89
CA ALA A 48 -2.27 9.38 -1.87
C ALA A 48 -2.31 10.35 -0.67
N LEU A 49 -2.43 11.66 -0.93
CA LEU A 49 -2.61 12.66 0.13
C LEU A 49 -3.96 12.48 0.85
N GLY A 50 -5.02 12.12 0.13
CA GLY A 50 -6.31 11.77 0.71
C GLY A 50 -6.22 10.58 1.66
N VAL A 51 -5.44 9.55 1.33
CA VAL A 51 -5.16 8.42 2.24
C VAL A 51 -4.39 8.88 3.47
N PHE A 52 -3.33 9.67 3.27
CA PHE A 52 -2.48 10.15 4.36
C PHE A 52 -3.27 10.97 5.39
N VAL A 53 -4.11 11.88 4.93
CA VAL A 53 -4.95 12.73 5.79
C VAL A 53 -6.18 11.96 6.31
N GLY A 54 -6.78 11.14 5.46
CA GLY A 54 -8.02 10.43 5.77
C GLY A 54 -7.85 9.34 6.83
N ALA A 55 -6.71 8.64 6.84
CA ALA A 55 -6.48 7.54 7.77
C ALA A 55 -6.63 7.95 9.25
N PRO A 56 -5.95 8.98 9.77
CA PRO A 56 -6.15 9.39 11.16
C PRO A 56 -7.55 9.95 11.41
N ILE A 57 -8.11 10.74 10.50
CA ILE A 57 -9.42 11.38 10.67
C ILE A 57 -10.53 10.33 10.79
N LEU A 58 -10.63 9.41 9.82
CA LEU A 58 -11.68 8.40 9.84
C LEU A 58 -11.47 7.34 10.91
N THR A 59 -10.23 7.02 11.29
CA THR A 59 -9.96 6.15 12.44
C THR A 59 -10.51 6.75 13.71
N LEU A 60 -10.27 8.03 13.96
CA LEU A 60 -10.81 8.73 15.14
C LEU A 60 -12.34 8.91 15.07
N ALA A 61 -12.87 9.23 13.90
CA ALA A 61 -14.31 9.39 13.71
C ALA A 61 -15.09 8.07 13.93
N THR A 62 -14.49 6.94 13.54
CA THR A 62 -15.13 5.62 13.63
C THR A 62 -14.78 4.83 14.90
N ARG A 63 -13.96 5.36 15.81
CA ARG A 63 -13.45 4.65 17.00
C ARG A 63 -14.52 4.11 17.96
N ARG A 64 -15.73 4.70 17.94
CA ARG A 64 -16.87 4.24 18.73
C ARG A 64 -17.70 3.15 18.05
N LEU A 65 -17.40 2.87 16.78
CA LEU A 65 -18.12 1.86 16.02
C LEU A 65 -17.46 0.50 16.17
N PRO A 66 -18.24 -0.59 16.21
CA PRO A 66 -17.69 -1.94 16.10
C PRO A 66 -16.85 -2.08 14.82
N PRO A 67 -15.75 -2.86 14.83
CA PRO A 67 -14.86 -3.00 13.66
C PRO A 67 -15.60 -3.41 12.37
N LYS A 68 -16.56 -4.32 12.46
CA LYS A 68 -17.40 -4.71 11.32
C LYS A 68 -18.18 -3.52 10.76
N THR A 69 -18.82 -2.73 11.61
CA THR A 69 -19.61 -1.55 11.21
C THR A 69 -18.69 -0.51 10.55
N THR A 70 -17.50 -0.32 11.11
CA THR A 70 -16.48 0.56 10.52
C THR A 70 -16.10 0.09 9.12
N LEU A 71 -15.75 -1.18 8.94
CA LEU A 71 -15.40 -1.74 7.63
C LEU A 71 -16.52 -1.58 6.60
N LEU A 72 -17.78 -1.80 7.02
CA LEU A 72 -18.95 -1.62 6.14
C LEU A 72 -19.15 -0.13 5.77
N ALA A 73 -19.03 0.77 6.72
CA ALA A 73 -19.13 2.21 6.46
C ALA A 73 -18.05 2.71 5.50
N LEU A 74 -16.80 2.27 5.72
CA LEU A 74 -15.67 2.62 4.85
C LEU A 74 -15.86 2.07 3.43
N MET A 75 -16.34 0.82 3.31
CA MET A 75 -16.61 0.23 2.00
C MET A 75 -17.81 0.88 1.30
N ALA A 76 -18.80 1.39 2.06
CA ALA A 76 -19.88 2.20 1.49
C ALA A 76 -19.35 3.54 0.94
N ILE A 77 -18.50 4.25 1.70
CA ILE A 77 -17.82 5.48 1.24
C ILE A 77 -17.01 5.18 -0.04
N PHE A 78 -16.25 4.09 -0.04
CA PHE A 78 -15.48 3.64 -1.19
C PHE A 78 -16.36 3.39 -2.42
N THR A 79 -17.46 2.68 -2.26
CA THR A 79 -18.39 2.35 -3.35
C THR A 79 -19.05 3.61 -3.92
N LEU A 80 -19.56 4.48 -3.06
CA LEU A 80 -20.17 5.74 -3.45
C LEU A 80 -19.17 6.71 -4.09
N GLY A 81 -17.94 6.74 -3.60
CA GLY A 81 -16.87 7.55 -4.18
C GLY A 81 -16.49 7.08 -5.59
N ASN A 82 -16.40 5.77 -5.83
CA ASN A 82 -16.16 5.24 -7.18
C ASN A 82 -17.36 5.44 -8.12
N LEU A 83 -18.57 5.36 -7.61
CA LEU A 83 -19.79 5.72 -8.36
C LEU A 83 -19.76 7.21 -8.76
N ALA A 84 -19.41 8.10 -7.84
CA ALA A 84 -19.24 9.52 -8.13
C ALA A 84 -18.12 9.76 -9.15
N ALA A 85 -17.02 9.02 -9.10
CA ALA A 85 -15.94 9.08 -10.09
C ALA A 85 -16.43 8.64 -11.48
N ALA A 86 -17.23 7.57 -11.58
CA ALA A 86 -17.83 7.11 -12.84
C ALA A 86 -18.77 8.14 -13.46
N LEU A 87 -19.45 8.93 -12.63
CA LEU A 87 -20.42 9.96 -13.05
C LEU A 87 -19.79 11.36 -13.20
N ALA A 88 -18.48 11.52 -12.90
CA ALA A 88 -17.83 12.82 -12.88
C ALA A 88 -17.83 13.49 -14.28
N PRO A 89 -18.44 14.68 -14.43
CA PRO A 89 -18.49 15.40 -15.71
C PRO A 89 -17.23 16.23 -15.98
N ASN A 90 -16.41 16.48 -14.96
CA ASN A 90 -15.20 17.30 -15.08
C ASN A 90 -14.10 16.83 -14.10
N PHE A 91 -12.90 17.36 -14.29
CA PHE A 91 -11.73 17.02 -13.50
C PHE A 91 -11.89 17.31 -12.01
N ALA A 92 -12.48 18.44 -11.62
CA ALA A 92 -12.63 18.82 -10.22
C ALA A 92 -13.53 17.85 -9.44
N LEU A 93 -14.66 17.41 -10.04
CA LEU A 93 -15.54 16.42 -9.42
C LEU A 93 -14.91 15.03 -9.40
N LEU A 94 -14.17 14.65 -10.44
CA LEU A 94 -13.40 13.41 -10.43
C LEU A 94 -12.34 13.42 -9.32
N MET A 95 -11.61 14.52 -9.16
CA MET A 95 -10.64 14.68 -8.06
C MET A 95 -11.32 14.59 -6.69
N GLY A 96 -12.44 15.28 -6.49
CA GLY A 96 -13.23 15.22 -5.26
C GLY A 96 -13.69 13.80 -4.94
N ALA A 97 -14.20 13.07 -5.94
CA ALA A 97 -14.61 11.67 -5.80
C ALA A 97 -13.43 10.76 -5.41
N ARG A 98 -12.27 10.96 -6.00
CA ARG A 98 -11.05 10.21 -5.66
C ARG A 98 -10.56 10.50 -4.23
N ILE A 99 -10.61 11.76 -3.79
CA ILE A 99 -10.28 12.13 -2.40
C ILE A 99 -11.24 11.44 -1.43
N VAL A 100 -12.55 11.49 -1.68
CA VAL A 100 -13.56 10.80 -0.84
C VAL A 100 -13.27 9.30 -0.76
N THR A 101 -12.95 8.67 -1.89
CA THR A 101 -12.58 7.25 -1.93
C THR A 101 -11.31 6.96 -1.13
N ALA A 102 -10.31 7.85 -1.24
CA ALA A 102 -9.03 7.74 -0.56
C ALA A 102 -9.15 7.83 0.97
N LEU A 103 -10.07 8.64 1.48
CA LEU A 103 -10.31 8.75 2.93
C LEU A 103 -10.60 7.38 3.57
N ALA A 104 -11.34 6.51 2.89
CA ALA A 104 -11.69 5.19 3.41
C ALA A 104 -10.50 4.20 3.41
N HIS A 105 -9.52 4.38 2.52
CA HIS A 105 -8.44 3.42 2.26
C HIS A 105 -7.61 3.13 3.52
N GLY A 106 -6.96 4.15 4.08
CA GLY A 106 -6.03 3.96 5.20
C GLY A 106 -6.69 3.34 6.43
N THR A 107 -7.88 3.80 6.78
CA THR A 107 -8.65 3.25 7.90
C THR A 107 -9.15 1.84 7.63
N PHE A 108 -9.54 1.52 6.38
CA PHE A 108 -9.94 0.15 6.01
C PHE A 108 -8.80 -0.85 6.25
N PHE A 109 -7.60 -0.55 5.76
CA PHE A 109 -6.44 -1.42 6.00
C PHE A 109 -6.01 -1.45 7.47
N GLY A 110 -6.09 -0.30 8.16
CA GLY A 110 -5.76 -0.21 9.59
C GLY A 110 -6.69 -1.06 10.45
N VAL A 111 -8.01 -0.86 10.35
CA VAL A 111 -9.03 -1.63 11.08
C VAL A 111 -9.08 -3.07 10.58
N GLY A 112 -8.95 -3.29 9.27
CA GLY A 112 -8.86 -4.61 8.66
C GLY A 112 -7.70 -5.44 9.21
N SER A 113 -6.52 -4.83 9.42
CA SER A 113 -5.37 -5.48 10.04
C SER A 113 -5.69 -5.95 11.48
N LEU A 114 -6.38 -5.11 12.27
CA LEU A 114 -6.82 -5.49 13.62
C LEU A 114 -7.80 -6.66 13.59
N VAL A 115 -8.80 -6.61 12.69
CA VAL A 115 -9.75 -7.71 12.51
C VAL A 115 -9.01 -8.96 12.04
N ALA A 116 -8.08 -8.86 11.07
CA ALA A 116 -7.33 -10.00 10.56
C ALA A 116 -6.55 -10.72 11.67
N VAL A 117 -5.84 -9.97 12.53
CA VAL A 117 -5.05 -10.57 13.62
C VAL A 117 -5.94 -11.11 14.74
N SER A 118 -7.14 -10.59 14.95
CA SER A 118 -8.09 -11.10 15.95
C SER A 118 -8.73 -12.43 15.59
N LEU A 119 -8.72 -12.78 14.29
CA LEU A 119 -9.33 -14.01 13.75
C LEU A 119 -8.43 -15.23 13.79
N VAL A 120 -7.16 -15.08 14.19
CA VAL A 120 -6.16 -16.15 14.10
C VAL A 120 -5.34 -16.26 15.41
N ALA A 121 -4.71 -17.43 15.59
CA ALA A 121 -3.77 -17.65 16.69
C ALA A 121 -2.54 -16.70 16.58
N PRO A 122 -1.87 -16.40 17.70
CA PRO A 122 -0.74 -15.46 17.76
C PRO A 122 0.36 -15.73 16.73
N GLU A 123 0.62 -17.01 16.44
CA GLU A 123 1.68 -17.50 15.54
C GLU A 123 1.36 -17.26 14.05
N ARG A 124 0.14 -16.79 13.71
CA ARG A 124 -0.32 -16.59 12.34
C ARG A 124 -0.76 -15.16 12.03
N LYS A 125 -0.48 -14.22 12.93
CA LYS A 125 -0.96 -12.83 12.81
C LYS A 125 -0.39 -12.12 11.58
N ALA A 126 0.90 -12.25 11.31
CA ALA A 126 1.52 -11.63 10.15
C ALA A 126 1.04 -12.25 8.83
N SER A 127 0.85 -13.58 8.79
CA SER A 127 0.23 -14.25 7.63
C SER A 127 -1.21 -13.81 7.40
N ALA A 128 -1.99 -13.54 8.45
CA ALA A 128 -3.35 -13.03 8.31
C ALA A 128 -3.38 -11.63 7.67
N ILE A 129 -2.46 -10.75 8.09
CA ILE A 129 -2.24 -9.44 7.46
C ILE A 129 -1.84 -9.63 5.99
N ALA A 130 -0.87 -10.51 5.69
CA ALA A 130 -0.43 -10.76 4.32
C ALA A 130 -1.57 -11.29 3.42
N ILE A 131 -2.46 -12.16 3.94
CA ILE A 131 -3.64 -12.62 3.19
C ILE A 131 -4.58 -11.46 2.85
N MET A 132 -4.84 -10.55 3.77
CA MET A 132 -5.62 -9.35 3.47
C MET A 132 -4.94 -8.51 2.38
N PHE A 133 -3.62 -8.25 2.50
CA PHE A 133 -2.85 -7.50 1.51
C PHE A 133 -2.69 -8.23 0.17
N THR A 134 -2.95 -9.55 0.09
CA THR A 134 -3.02 -10.26 -1.20
C THR A 134 -4.09 -9.65 -2.11
N GLY A 135 -5.15 -9.05 -1.56
CA GLY A 135 -6.12 -8.28 -2.34
C GLY A 135 -5.45 -7.13 -3.11
N LEU A 136 -4.58 -6.36 -2.46
CA LEU A 136 -3.84 -5.26 -3.08
C LEU A 136 -2.88 -5.75 -4.18
N THR A 137 -2.15 -6.84 -3.92
CA THR A 137 -1.24 -7.40 -4.92
C THR A 137 -1.98 -8.00 -6.12
N LEU A 138 -3.12 -8.67 -5.90
CA LEU A 138 -3.98 -9.15 -6.97
C LEU A 138 -4.62 -8.00 -7.76
N ALA A 139 -4.93 -6.88 -7.10
CA ALA A 139 -5.41 -5.68 -7.77
C ALA A 139 -4.35 -5.12 -8.73
N THR A 140 -3.09 -5.07 -8.31
CA THR A 140 -2.00 -4.62 -9.17
C THR A 140 -1.74 -5.61 -10.32
N LEU A 141 -1.75 -6.91 -10.01
CA LEU A 141 -1.48 -7.96 -11.00
C LEU A 141 -2.59 -8.10 -12.05
N LEU A 142 -3.84 -8.10 -11.64
CA LEU A 142 -4.99 -8.43 -12.49
C LEU A 142 -5.92 -7.22 -12.69
N GLY A 143 -6.20 -6.50 -11.62
CA GLY A 143 -7.21 -5.46 -11.61
C GLY A 143 -6.80 -4.24 -12.43
N VAL A 144 -5.53 -3.84 -12.36
CA VAL A 144 -5.02 -2.67 -13.12
C VAL A 144 -4.99 -2.95 -14.62
N PRO A 145 -4.41 -4.06 -15.13
CA PRO A 145 -4.45 -4.35 -16.55
C PRO A 145 -5.88 -4.53 -17.10
N PHE A 146 -6.73 -5.25 -16.36
CA PHE A 146 -8.13 -5.43 -16.76
C PHE A 146 -8.90 -4.11 -16.76
N GLY A 147 -8.72 -3.27 -15.73
CA GLY A 147 -9.37 -1.97 -15.65
C GLY A 147 -8.90 -1.00 -16.74
N ALA A 148 -7.61 -1.02 -17.09
CA ALA A 148 -7.07 -0.24 -18.20
C ALA A 148 -7.65 -0.71 -19.55
N TRP A 149 -7.72 -2.02 -19.77
CA TRP A 149 -8.37 -2.59 -20.95
C TRP A 149 -9.85 -2.21 -21.04
N LEU A 150 -10.59 -2.31 -19.93
CA LEU A 150 -12.01 -1.91 -19.88
C LEU A 150 -12.19 -0.43 -20.22
N GLY A 151 -11.31 0.41 -19.68
CA GLY A 151 -11.31 1.84 -19.97
C GLY A 151 -10.97 2.18 -21.42
N LEU A 152 -10.07 1.42 -22.06
CA LEU A 152 -9.75 1.57 -23.48
C LEU A 152 -10.92 1.12 -24.36
N ALA A 153 -11.58 0.01 -24.03
CA ALA A 153 -12.65 -0.56 -24.85
C ALA A 153 -13.99 0.19 -24.72
N PHE A 154 -14.33 0.69 -23.52
CA PHE A 154 -15.65 1.23 -23.18
C PHE A 154 -15.61 2.63 -22.55
N GLY A 155 -14.45 3.29 -22.59
CA GLY A 155 -14.22 4.58 -21.95
C GLY A 155 -13.84 4.45 -20.48
N TRP A 156 -13.00 5.37 -19.98
CA TRP A 156 -12.41 5.32 -18.62
C TRP A 156 -13.45 5.25 -17.49
N ARG A 157 -14.65 5.79 -17.70
CA ARG A 157 -15.75 5.74 -16.71
C ARG A 157 -16.21 4.32 -16.45
N SER A 158 -16.16 3.41 -17.44
CA SER A 158 -16.53 2.01 -17.30
C SER A 158 -15.70 1.29 -16.23
N THR A 159 -14.43 1.67 -16.09
CA THR A 159 -13.54 1.13 -15.05
C THR A 159 -14.04 1.51 -13.67
N PHE A 160 -14.45 2.75 -13.44
CA PHE A 160 -14.99 3.17 -12.13
C PHE A 160 -16.35 2.54 -11.82
N TRP A 161 -17.19 2.28 -12.83
CA TRP A 161 -18.41 1.48 -12.69
C TRP A 161 -18.09 0.04 -12.24
N ALA A 162 -17.10 -0.59 -12.85
CA ALA A 162 -16.65 -1.94 -12.45
C ALA A 162 -16.10 -1.94 -11.01
N VAL A 163 -15.31 -0.94 -10.63
CA VAL A 163 -14.79 -0.80 -9.26
C VAL A 163 -15.91 -0.55 -8.26
N ALA A 164 -16.91 0.25 -8.59
CA ALA A 164 -18.10 0.46 -7.74
C ALA A 164 -18.87 -0.86 -7.55
N ALA A 165 -19.01 -1.67 -8.60
CA ALA A 165 -19.62 -3.01 -8.50
C ALA A 165 -18.80 -3.95 -7.60
N ILE A 166 -17.47 -3.94 -7.70
CA ILE A 166 -16.57 -4.68 -6.80
C ILE A 166 -16.75 -4.20 -5.35
N GLY A 167 -16.87 -2.89 -5.13
CA GLY A 167 -17.13 -2.32 -3.81
C GLY A 167 -18.47 -2.78 -3.22
N ALA A 168 -19.54 -2.79 -4.02
CA ALA A 168 -20.85 -3.31 -3.62
C ALA A 168 -20.80 -4.81 -3.28
N LEU A 169 -20.08 -5.60 -4.07
CA LEU A 169 -19.85 -7.03 -3.79
C LEU A 169 -19.06 -7.20 -2.49
N ALA A 170 -18.01 -6.42 -2.27
CA ALA A 170 -17.22 -6.45 -1.05
C ALA A 170 -18.07 -6.09 0.19
N LEU A 171 -18.99 -5.11 0.09
CA LEU A 171 -19.96 -4.79 1.14
C LEU A 171 -20.78 -6.00 1.55
N VAL A 172 -21.33 -6.73 0.57
CA VAL A 172 -22.14 -7.93 0.83
C VAL A 172 -21.29 -9.01 1.50
N ILE A 173 -20.11 -9.28 0.95
CA ILE A 173 -19.21 -10.32 1.46
C ILE A 173 -18.74 -9.99 2.89
N LEU A 174 -18.37 -8.74 3.17
CA LEU A 174 -18.01 -8.28 4.52
C LEU A 174 -19.18 -8.40 5.50
N ALA A 175 -20.39 -8.02 5.07
CA ALA A 175 -21.59 -8.12 5.89
C ALA A 175 -21.91 -9.57 6.27
N LEU A 176 -21.69 -10.51 5.37
CA LEU A 176 -21.98 -11.93 5.59
C LEU A 176 -20.88 -12.65 6.38
N LEU A 177 -19.61 -12.40 6.06
CA LEU A 177 -18.50 -13.25 6.52
C LEU A 177 -17.72 -12.66 7.70
N VAL A 178 -17.69 -11.33 7.89
CA VAL A 178 -17.02 -10.74 9.06
C VAL A 178 -17.92 -10.91 10.28
N PRO A 179 -17.42 -11.50 11.40
CA PRO A 179 -18.21 -11.67 12.60
C PRO A 179 -18.71 -10.33 13.15
N LYS A 180 -19.87 -10.32 13.79
CA LYS A 180 -20.27 -9.21 14.65
C LYS A 180 -19.31 -9.27 15.82
N GLY A 181 -18.33 -8.39 15.88
CA GLY A 181 -17.51 -8.22 17.08
C GLY A 181 -18.40 -7.77 18.26
N ASP A 182 -17.93 -8.02 19.48
CA ASP A 182 -18.56 -7.44 20.67
C ASP A 182 -18.67 -5.93 20.49
N LYS A 183 -19.66 -5.33 21.21
CA LYS A 183 -19.81 -3.88 21.26
C LYS A 183 -18.44 -3.26 21.44
N ALA A 184 -18.11 -2.25 20.63
CA ALA A 184 -16.88 -1.50 20.84
C ALA A 184 -16.75 -1.22 22.33
N ALA A 185 -15.68 -1.69 22.98
CA ALA A 185 -15.36 -1.25 24.32
C ALA A 185 -15.40 0.28 24.33
N GLU A 186 -15.81 0.89 25.43
CA GLU A 186 -15.79 2.35 25.51
C GLU A 186 -14.42 2.83 25.00
N PRO A 187 -14.40 3.71 24.00
CA PRO A 187 -13.12 4.12 23.42
C PRO A 187 -12.32 4.82 24.52
N ALA A 188 -11.06 4.46 24.62
CA ALA A 188 -10.15 5.10 25.55
C ALA A 188 -10.15 6.63 25.35
N PRO A 189 -9.83 7.41 26.37
CA PRO A 189 -9.66 8.85 26.22
C PRO A 189 -8.72 9.17 25.05
N LEU A 190 -9.03 10.16 24.23
CA LEU A 190 -8.20 10.57 23.09
C LEU A 190 -6.73 10.76 23.48
N LYS A 191 -6.50 11.28 24.68
CA LYS A 191 -5.14 11.46 25.23
C LYS A 191 -4.35 10.14 25.27
N GLU A 192 -5.01 9.05 25.62
CA GLU A 192 -4.37 7.72 25.69
C GLU A 192 -4.13 7.14 24.30
N GLU A 193 -5.07 7.33 23.36
CA GLU A 193 -4.89 6.92 21.96
C GLU A 193 -3.71 7.67 21.33
N PHE A 194 -3.61 8.99 21.54
CA PHE A 194 -2.50 9.80 21.04
C PHE A 194 -1.17 9.53 21.77
N ALA A 195 -1.21 9.16 23.05
CA ALA A 195 -0.01 8.83 23.82
C ALA A 195 0.80 7.69 23.21
N VAL A 196 0.15 6.80 22.45
CA VAL A 196 0.84 5.72 21.72
C VAL A 196 1.79 6.28 20.66
N LEU A 197 1.44 7.41 20.03
CA LEU A 197 2.29 8.07 19.05
C LEU A 197 3.54 8.74 19.65
N ALA A 198 3.54 8.99 20.96
CA ALA A 198 4.71 9.48 21.68
C ALA A 198 5.72 8.36 22.00
N ARG A 199 5.35 7.08 21.82
CA ARG A 199 6.25 5.95 22.06
C ARG A 199 7.36 5.90 21.01
N PRO A 200 8.64 5.94 21.39
CA PRO A 200 9.75 5.96 20.42
C PRO A 200 9.73 4.77 19.43
N GLN A 201 9.34 3.58 19.90
CA GLN A 201 9.27 2.38 19.06
C GLN A 201 8.16 2.47 18.00
N VAL A 202 7.04 3.14 18.30
CA VAL A 202 5.96 3.38 17.33
C VAL A 202 6.42 4.41 16.28
N GLN A 203 7.05 5.50 16.72
CA GLN A 203 7.59 6.53 15.81
C GLN A 203 8.65 5.93 14.88
N LEU A 204 9.60 5.16 15.43
CA LEU A 204 10.60 4.45 14.63
C LEU A 204 9.93 3.48 13.64
N GLY A 205 8.87 2.77 14.05
CA GLY A 205 8.09 1.89 13.17
C GLY A 205 7.48 2.64 11.99
N LEU A 206 6.83 3.78 12.25
CA LEU A 206 6.22 4.61 11.21
C LEU A 206 7.27 5.18 10.25
N VAL A 207 8.39 5.69 10.76
CA VAL A 207 9.49 6.20 9.92
C VAL A 207 10.14 5.07 9.12
N MET A 208 10.33 3.89 9.72
CA MET A 208 10.80 2.70 8.99
C MET A 208 9.85 2.32 7.86
N THR A 209 8.54 2.48 8.03
CA THR A 209 7.56 2.21 6.97
C THR A 209 7.69 3.21 5.83
N VAL A 210 7.77 4.50 6.11
CA VAL A 210 7.99 5.55 5.07
C VAL A 210 9.24 5.25 4.27
N LEU A 211 10.36 4.99 4.94
CA LEU A 211 11.66 4.79 4.29
C LEU A 211 11.77 3.37 3.70
N GLY A 212 11.30 2.35 4.41
CA GLY A 212 11.43 0.95 4.00
C GLY A 212 10.66 0.60 2.72
N PHE A 213 9.64 1.38 2.39
CA PHE A 213 8.82 1.15 1.19
C PHE A 213 8.98 2.26 0.13
N GLY A 214 9.30 3.49 0.56
CA GLY A 214 9.33 4.66 -0.32
C GLY A 214 10.28 4.54 -1.51
N GLY A 215 11.45 3.92 -1.33
CA GLY A 215 12.43 3.75 -2.41
C GLY A 215 11.90 2.96 -3.62
N VAL A 216 11.00 2.01 -3.40
CA VAL A 216 10.38 1.21 -4.46
C VAL A 216 9.62 2.08 -5.46
N PHE A 217 8.89 3.09 -4.95
CA PHE A 217 8.08 3.96 -5.80
C PHE A 217 8.91 4.90 -6.65
N ALA A 218 10.16 5.20 -6.28
CA ALA A 218 11.08 5.90 -7.16
C ALA A 218 11.35 5.11 -8.46
N VAL A 219 11.52 3.79 -8.34
CA VAL A 219 11.73 2.90 -9.51
C VAL A 219 10.41 2.61 -10.22
N PHE A 220 9.36 2.26 -9.47
CA PHE A 220 8.08 1.83 -10.04
C PHE A 220 7.38 2.94 -10.82
N THR A 221 7.45 4.19 -10.35
CA THR A 221 6.88 5.35 -11.06
C THR A 221 7.48 5.53 -12.46
N TYR A 222 8.76 5.23 -12.60
CA TYR A 222 9.50 5.40 -13.86
C TYR A 222 9.84 4.06 -14.54
N ILE A 223 9.13 2.99 -14.17
CA ILE A 223 9.42 1.63 -14.68
C ILE A 223 9.27 1.56 -16.20
N GLN A 224 8.29 2.26 -16.78
CA GLN A 224 8.08 2.25 -18.23
C GLN A 224 9.31 2.81 -18.99
N PRO A 225 9.76 4.05 -18.76
CA PRO A 225 10.97 4.54 -19.41
C PRO A 225 12.22 3.72 -19.07
N ILE A 226 12.35 3.17 -17.85
CA ILE A 226 13.44 2.26 -17.51
C ILE A 226 13.42 1.02 -18.41
N LEU A 227 12.27 0.41 -18.64
CA LEU A 227 12.15 -0.77 -19.49
C LEU A 227 12.34 -0.44 -20.98
N THR A 228 11.81 0.69 -21.46
CA THR A 228 11.85 1.03 -22.88
C THR A 228 13.19 1.67 -23.29
N GLU A 229 13.64 2.66 -22.54
CA GLU A 229 14.82 3.46 -22.94
C GLU A 229 16.14 2.85 -22.43
N LEU A 230 16.12 2.20 -21.23
CA LEU A 230 17.35 1.65 -20.65
C LEU A 230 17.51 0.15 -21.00
N ALA A 231 16.45 -0.67 -20.81
CA ALA A 231 16.50 -2.10 -21.11
C ALA A 231 16.20 -2.43 -22.59
N GLY A 232 15.72 -1.46 -23.39
CA GLY A 232 15.47 -1.62 -24.82
C GLY A 232 14.28 -2.52 -25.18
N PHE A 233 13.24 -2.54 -24.34
CA PHE A 233 11.98 -3.21 -24.65
C PHE A 233 11.07 -2.33 -25.50
N SER A 234 10.20 -2.97 -26.29
CA SER A 234 9.08 -2.26 -26.92
C SER A 234 8.02 -1.88 -25.88
N GLU A 235 7.23 -0.86 -26.17
CA GLU A 235 6.10 -0.47 -25.29
C GLU A 235 5.11 -1.62 -25.03
N ALA A 236 4.89 -2.46 -26.04
CA ALA A 236 4.03 -3.65 -25.92
C ALA A 236 4.56 -4.69 -24.90
N ALA A 237 5.87 -4.74 -24.66
CA ALA A 237 6.47 -5.65 -23.69
C ALA A 237 6.33 -5.17 -22.23
N VAL A 238 6.01 -3.90 -22.00
CA VAL A 238 5.90 -3.33 -20.65
C VAL A 238 4.81 -4.03 -19.84
N SER A 239 3.61 -4.19 -20.41
CA SER A 239 2.49 -4.84 -19.70
C SER A 239 2.79 -6.27 -19.26
N PRO A 240 3.32 -7.17 -20.08
CA PRO A 240 3.77 -8.50 -19.64
C PRO A 240 4.83 -8.46 -18.52
N ILE A 241 5.77 -7.52 -18.56
CA ILE A 241 6.80 -7.39 -17.53
C ILE A 241 6.19 -6.89 -16.21
N LEU A 242 5.21 -6.00 -16.27
CA LEU A 242 4.46 -5.58 -15.09
C LEU A 242 3.64 -6.72 -14.45
N LEU A 243 3.17 -7.70 -15.26
CA LEU A 243 2.59 -8.93 -14.69
C LEU A 243 3.63 -9.74 -13.93
N VAL A 244 4.86 -9.82 -14.41
CA VAL A 244 5.98 -10.48 -13.71
C VAL A 244 6.29 -9.77 -12.40
N PHE A 245 6.33 -8.44 -12.39
CA PHE A 245 6.46 -7.64 -11.18
C PHE A 245 5.31 -7.93 -10.20
N GLY A 246 4.07 -7.94 -10.68
CA GLY A 246 2.88 -8.29 -9.89
C GLY A 246 2.95 -9.69 -9.28
N ALA A 247 3.43 -10.69 -10.02
CA ALA A 247 3.67 -12.03 -9.49
C ALA A 247 4.72 -12.01 -8.36
N GLY A 248 5.76 -11.19 -8.50
CA GLY A 248 6.73 -10.90 -7.44
C GLY A 248 6.04 -10.33 -6.19
N LEU A 249 5.16 -9.33 -6.34
CA LEU A 249 4.40 -8.75 -5.22
C LEU A 249 3.64 -9.82 -4.42
N VAL A 250 2.93 -10.73 -5.11
CA VAL A 250 2.18 -11.82 -4.47
C VAL A 250 3.12 -12.75 -3.71
N ALA A 251 4.19 -13.19 -4.36
CA ALA A 251 5.18 -14.09 -3.75
C ALA A 251 5.82 -13.46 -2.50
N GLY A 252 6.28 -12.22 -2.62
CA GLY A 252 6.92 -11.48 -1.53
C GLY A 252 6.00 -11.25 -0.35
N ASN A 253 4.76 -10.84 -0.60
CA ASN A 253 3.76 -10.63 0.45
C ASN A 253 3.52 -11.89 1.29
N LEU A 254 3.31 -13.03 0.63
CA LEU A 254 3.07 -14.29 1.33
C LEU A 254 4.32 -14.80 2.08
N LEU A 255 5.51 -14.66 1.48
CA LEU A 255 6.76 -15.06 2.11
C LEU A 255 7.09 -14.16 3.30
N GLY A 256 6.92 -12.85 3.17
CA GLY A 256 7.13 -11.86 4.23
C GLY A 256 6.23 -12.11 5.44
N GLY A 257 4.94 -12.40 5.22
CA GLY A 257 4.02 -12.75 6.28
C GLY A 257 4.42 -14.02 7.04
N ARG A 258 4.78 -15.09 6.31
CA ARG A 258 5.25 -16.34 6.92
C ARG A 258 6.58 -16.18 7.67
N TRP A 259 7.48 -15.35 7.15
CA TRP A 259 8.75 -15.07 7.82
C TRP A 259 8.51 -14.27 9.11
N ALA A 260 7.65 -13.28 9.08
CA ALA A 260 7.30 -12.49 10.26
C ALA A 260 6.59 -13.30 11.35
N ASP A 261 5.77 -14.29 11.00
CA ASP A 261 5.18 -15.23 11.95
C ASP A 261 6.23 -16.05 12.70
N LYS A 262 7.32 -16.45 12.02
CA LYS A 262 8.41 -17.21 12.64
C LYS A 262 9.30 -16.32 13.50
N ASN A 263 9.66 -15.16 13.01
CA ASN A 263 10.53 -14.19 13.70
C ASN A 263 10.33 -12.79 13.13
N LEU A 264 9.53 -11.98 13.81
CA LEU A 264 9.19 -10.62 13.35
C LEU A 264 10.44 -9.74 13.19
N ASN A 265 11.38 -9.80 14.13
CA ASN A 265 12.56 -8.94 14.10
C ASN A 265 13.52 -9.33 12.95
N ALA A 266 13.71 -10.63 12.71
CA ALA A 266 14.50 -11.12 11.58
C ALA A 266 13.81 -10.81 10.25
N ALA A 267 12.48 -10.95 10.16
CA ALA A 267 11.71 -10.63 8.96
C ALA A 267 11.76 -9.13 8.65
N LEU A 268 11.63 -8.26 9.66
CA LEU A 268 11.72 -6.81 9.52
C LEU A 268 13.07 -6.39 8.92
N ALA A 269 14.17 -6.73 9.62
CA ALA A 269 15.50 -6.33 9.16
C ALA A 269 15.91 -7.04 7.86
N GLY A 270 15.61 -8.34 7.74
CA GLY A 270 15.97 -9.15 6.58
C GLY A 270 15.21 -8.74 5.31
N SER A 271 13.91 -8.46 5.37
CA SER A 271 13.16 -8.03 4.20
C SER A 271 13.61 -6.65 3.68
N ILE A 272 13.90 -5.70 4.59
CA ILE A 272 14.44 -4.39 4.22
C ILE A 272 15.84 -4.53 3.63
N ALA A 273 16.70 -5.41 4.18
CA ALA A 273 18.02 -5.68 3.65
C ALA A 273 17.95 -6.30 2.25
N VAL A 274 17.08 -7.30 2.05
CA VAL A 274 16.85 -7.91 0.72
C VAL A 274 16.37 -6.86 -0.27
N LEU A 275 15.44 -6.00 0.11
CA LEU A 275 14.96 -4.92 -0.75
C LEU A 275 16.09 -3.96 -1.15
N THR A 276 16.93 -3.55 -0.19
CA THR A 276 18.08 -2.70 -0.45
C THR A 276 19.03 -3.32 -1.47
N VAL A 277 19.37 -4.61 -1.28
CA VAL A 277 20.25 -5.34 -2.20
C VAL A 277 19.64 -5.47 -3.59
N VAL A 278 18.36 -5.82 -3.68
CA VAL A 278 17.63 -5.93 -4.96
C VAL A 278 17.62 -4.59 -5.69
N MET A 279 17.35 -3.49 -4.99
CA MET A 279 17.35 -2.16 -5.61
C MET A 279 18.74 -1.75 -6.10
N LEU A 280 19.80 -2.00 -5.34
CA LEU A 280 21.18 -1.77 -5.80
C LEU A 280 21.49 -2.61 -7.04
N ALA A 281 21.20 -3.91 -7.02
CA ALA A 281 21.43 -4.81 -8.14
C ALA A 281 20.61 -4.43 -9.40
N SER A 282 19.40 -3.87 -9.21
CA SER A 282 18.56 -3.41 -10.32
C SER A 282 19.22 -2.29 -11.14
N GLY A 283 20.11 -1.49 -10.55
CA GLY A 283 20.88 -0.48 -11.27
C GLY A 283 21.71 -1.05 -12.42
N TRP A 284 22.22 -2.29 -12.31
CA TRP A 284 22.91 -3.00 -13.39
C TRP A 284 21.93 -3.86 -14.20
N ALA A 285 21.01 -4.54 -13.54
CA ALA A 285 20.11 -5.50 -14.18
C ALA A 285 19.19 -4.84 -15.24
N PHE A 286 18.84 -3.59 -15.09
CA PHE A 286 18.00 -2.86 -16.06
C PHE A 286 18.73 -2.51 -17.39
N HIS A 287 20.02 -2.84 -17.56
CA HIS A 287 20.74 -2.59 -18.80
C HIS A 287 20.63 -3.74 -19.82
N ASP A 288 20.03 -4.86 -19.43
CA ASP A 288 19.72 -5.97 -20.34
C ASP A 288 18.31 -6.51 -20.12
N LYS A 289 17.75 -7.14 -21.15
CA LYS A 289 16.35 -7.61 -21.14
C LYS A 289 16.08 -8.69 -20.11
N ALA A 290 16.96 -9.66 -19.96
CA ALA A 290 16.77 -10.78 -19.04
C ALA A 290 16.92 -10.30 -17.59
N GLY A 291 17.95 -9.49 -17.34
CA GLY A 291 18.17 -8.82 -16.06
C GLY A 291 16.99 -7.94 -15.64
N ALA A 292 16.44 -7.16 -16.57
CA ALA A 292 15.30 -6.28 -16.27
C ALA A 292 14.03 -7.05 -15.90
N VAL A 293 13.73 -8.17 -16.55
CA VAL A 293 12.59 -9.04 -16.19
C VAL A 293 12.79 -9.65 -14.80
N LEU A 294 14.01 -10.16 -14.54
CA LEU A 294 14.35 -10.72 -13.23
C LEU A 294 14.30 -9.64 -12.13
N ALA A 295 14.86 -8.45 -12.40
CA ALA A 295 14.81 -7.31 -11.49
C ALA A 295 13.37 -6.88 -11.19
N ALA A 296 12.49 -6.85 -12.19
CA ALA A 296 11.08 -6.55 -11.99
C ALA A 296 10.42 -7.54 -11.01
N PHE A 297 10.62 -8.86 -11.20
CA PHE A 297 10.11 -9.87 -10.28
C PHE A 297 10.66 -9.70 -8.87
N LEU A 298 12.00 -9.62 -8.75
CA LEU A 298 12.67 -9.52 -7.45
C LEU A 298 12.32 -8.23 -6.71
N LEU A 299 12.20 -7.11 -7.42
CA LEU A 299 11.79 -5.83 -6.84
C LEU A 299 10.38 -5.92 -6.27
N GLY A 300 9.42 -6.50 -7.02
CA GLY A 300 8.08 -6.76 -6.50
C GLY A 300 8.10 -7.65 -5.27
N ALA A 301 8.83 -8.76 -5.32
CA ALA A 301 8.92 -9.72 -4.23
C ALA A 301 9.56 -9.10 -2.97
N ALA A 302 10.69 -8.41 -3.13
CA ALA A 302 11.39 -7.76 -2.01
C ALA A 302 10.56 -6.64 -1.39
N ALA A 303 9.90 -5.81 -2.21
CA ALA A 303 9.04 -4.73 -1.75
C ALA A 303 7.91 -5.24 -0.85
N PHE A 304 7.11 -6.19 -1.34
CA PHE A 304 5.95 -6.66 -0.58
C PHE A 304 6.29 -7.65 0.54
N ALA A 305 7.49 -8.22 0.55
CA ALA A 305 7.99 -8.95 1.72
C ALA A 305 8.16 -8.05 2.96
N THR A 306 8.28 -6.72 2.79
CA THR A 306 8.39 -5.76 3.90
C THR A 306 7.04 -5.39 4.52
N VAL A 307 5.92 -5.53 3.80
CA VAL A 307 4.61 -4.97 4.17
C VAL A 307 4.09 -5.56 5.49
N ALA A 308 3.95 -6.89 5.56
CA ALA A 308 3.44 -7.54 6.76
C ALA A 308 4.37 -7.36 7.98
N PRO A 309 5.71 -7.47 7.88
CA PRO A 309 6.62 -7.17 8.98
C PRO A 309 6.52 -5.73 9.50
N LEU A 310 6.48 -4.73 8.61
CA LEU A 310 6.35 -3.31 8.99
C LEU A 310 5.00 -3.04 9.68
N GLN A 311 3.91 -3.53 9.11
CA GLN A 311 2.58 -3.39 9.71
C GLN A 311 2.51 -4.06 11.08
N MET A 312 3.03 -5.29 11.19
CA MET A 312 3.03 -6.05 12.43
C MET A 312 3.95 -5.42 13.49
N ARG A 313 5.09 -4.82 13.07
CA ARG A 313 5.99 -4.10 14.00
C ARG A 313 5.27 -2.94 14.68
N VAL A 314 4.60 -2.08 13.91
CA VAL A 314 3.85 -0.94 14.47
C VAL A 314 2.72 -1.43 15.36
N LEU A 315 1.95 -2.43 14.93
CA LEU A 315 0.87 -3.02 15.73
C LEU A 315 1.36 -3.57 17.07
N SER A 316 2.46 -4.31 17.07
CA SER A 316 3.01 -4.93 18.27
C SER A 316 3.56 -3.93 19.28
N GLN A 317 4.14 -2.81 18.81
CA GLN A 317 4.68 -1.75 19.65
C GLN A 317 3.60 -0.79 20.15
N ALA A 318 2.52 -0.63 19.38
CA ALA A 318 1.41 0.22 19.78
C ALA A 318 0.64 -0.35 20.98
N GLY A 319 0.21 -1.60 20.95
CA GLY A 319 -0.53 -2.27 22.04
C GLY A 319 -1.61 -1.41 22.70
N GLY A 320 -2.68 -2.03 23.21
CA GLY A 320 -3.71 -1.29 23.97
C GLY A 320 -4.53 -0.30 23.13
N ALA A 321 -4.93 0.80 23.73
CA ALA A 321 -5.95 1.72 23.23
C ALA A 321 -5.62 2.42 21.90
N GLY A 322 -4.35 2.76 21.64
CA GLY A 322 -3.93 3.47 20.44
C GLY A 322 -3.58 2.58 19.24
N GLN A 323 -3.78 1.27 19.33
CA GLN A 323 -3.36 0.31 18.30
C GLN A 323 -4.06 0.56 16.96
N GLY A 324 -5.34 0.93 16.99
CA GLY A 324 -6.11 1.26 15.78
C GLY A 324 -5.58 2.49 15.06
N LEU A 325 -5.29 3.55 15.81
CA LEU A 325 -4.72 4.78 15.26
C LEU A 325 -3.32 4.52 14.69
N ALA A 326 -2.43 3.84 15.43
CA ALA A 326 -1.10 3.51 14.96
C ALA A 326 -1.12 2.62 13.71
N SER A 327 -2.04 1.64 13.64
CA SER A 327 -2.24 0.78 12.47
C SER A 327 -2.62 1.59 11.23
N SER A 328 -3.60 2.48 11.35
CA SER A 328 -4.05 3.34 10.24
C SER A 328 -3.00 4.36 9.82
N LEU A 329 -2.26 4.93 10.79
CA LEU A 329 -1.13 5.81 10.50
C LEU A 329 0.02 5.10 9.81
N ASN A 330 0.20 3.80 10.06
CA ASN A 330 1.20 3.03 9.31
C ASN A 330 0.82 2.89 7.83
N ILE A 331 -0.47 2.75 7.51
CA ILE A 331 -0.92 2.77 6.12
C ILE A 331 -0.71 4.16 5.49
N ALA A 332 -0.98 5.22 6.25
CA ALA A 332 -0.65 6.58 5.83
C ALA A 332 0.87 6.75 5.57
N ALA A 333 1.72 6.14 6.41
CA ALA A 333 3.18 6.15 6.26
C ALA A 333 3.64 5.44 4.97
N PHE A 334 3.03 4.31 4.59
CA PHE A 334 3.27 3.68 3.28
C PHE A 334 2.97 4.66 2.14
N ASN A 335 1.82 5.34 2.19
CA ASN A 335 1.41 6.29 1.15
C ASN A 335 2.30 7.54 1.11
N LEU A 336 2.75 8.03 2.26
CA LEU A 336 3.75 9.10 2.32
C LEU A 336 5.08 8.66 1.69
N GLY A 337 5.52 7.42 1.98
CA GLY A 337 6.68 6.82 1.35
C GLY A 337 6.55 6.76 -0.18
N ASN A 338 5.39 6.35 -0.68
CA ASN A 338 5.09 6.30 -2.12
C ASN A 338 5.24 7.69 -2.77
N ALA A 339 4.68 8.73 -2.14
CA ALA A 339 4.76 10.11 -2.64
C ALA A 339 6.20 10.63 -2.65
N ILE A 340 6.95 10.41 -1.56
CA ILE A 340 8.36 10.81 -1.45
C ILE A 340 9.22 10.05 -2.48
N GLY A 341 8.99 8.75 -2.64
CA GLY A 341 9.70 7.93 -3.61
C GLY A 341 9.50 8.40 -5.05
N ALA A 342 8.26 8.65 -5.44
CA ALA A 342 7.93 9.17 -6.77
C ALA A 342 8.62 10.52 -7.04
N ALA A 343 8.60 11.44 -6.05
CA ALA A 343 9.28 12.73 -6.13
C ALA A 343 10.81 12.57 -6.22
N LEU A 344 11.39 11.62 -5.48
CA LEU A 344 12.83 11.32 -5.53
C LEU A 344 13.24 10.85 -6.93
N GLY A 345 12.48 9.91 -7.53
CA GLY A 345 12.76 9.45 -8.90
C GLY A 345 12.70 10.59 -9.92
N GLY A 346 11.71 11.47 -9.82
CA GLY A 346 11.61 12.68 -10.65
C GLY A 346 12.79 13.63 -10.44
N ALA A 347 13.20 13.84 -9.21
CA ALA A 347 14.37 14.69 -8.88
C ALA A 347 15.66 14.11 -9.46
N VAL A 348 15.87 12.80 -9.40
CA VAL A 348 17.05 12.15 -9.99
C VAL A 348 17.14 12.42 -11.50
N ILE A 349 16.01 12.34 -12.21
CA ILE A 349 15.95 12.63 -13.65
C ILE A 349 16.19 14.12 -13.90
N ALA A 350 15.50 15.00 -13.16
CA ALA A 350 15.58 16.45 -13.35
C ALA A 350 16.97 17.03 -13.10
N HIS A 351 17.75 16.42 -12.21
CA HIS A 351 19.15 16.82 -11.95
C HIS A 351 20.18 16.14 -12.90
N GLY A 352 19.72 15.45 -13.94
CA GLY A 352 20.57 14.94 -15.00
C GLY A 352 21.29 13.62 -14.69
N ALA A 353 21.00 12.95 -13.59
CA ALA A 353 21.60 11.65 -13.27
C ALA A 353 21.06 10.49 -14.13
N GLY A 354 19.91 10.70 -14.80
CA GLY A 354 19.33 9.76 -15.75
C GLY A 354 18.60 8.57 -15.10
N LEU A 355 17.96 7.77 -15.95
CA LEU A 355 17.11 6.63 -15.52
C LEU A 355 17.92 5.55 -14.78
N ALA A 356 19.16 5.28 -15.20
CA ALA A 356 20.04 4.27 -14.61
C ALA A 356 20.35 4.55 -13.12
N ALA A 357 20.36 5.83 -12.71
CA ALA A 357 20.70 6.24 -11.38
C ALA A 357 19.51 6.15 -10.39
N ILE A 358 18.27 5.97 -10.88
CA ILE A 358 17.08 5.95 -10.02
C ILE A 358 17.16 4.82 -9.00
N ALA A 359 17.39 3.58 -9.43
CA ALA A 359 17.37 2.41 -8.54
C ALA A 359 18.49 2.47 -7.48
N PRO A 360 19.77 2.73 -7.81
CA PRO A 360 20.83 2.80 -6.80
C PRO A 360 20.68 4.00 -5.85
N ILE A 361 20.24 5.17 -6.32
CA ILE A 361 19.98 6.32 -5.45
C ILE A 361 18.79 6.03 -4.53
N ALA A 362 17.70 5.48 -5.06
CA ALA A 362 16.53 5.14 -4.27
C ALA A 362 16.78 4.02 -3.26
N ALA A 363 17.80 3.16 -3.48
CA ALA A 363 18.22 2.15 -2.51
C ALA A 363 18.76 2.74 -1.20
N LEU A 364 19.22 3.99 -1.20
CA LEU A 364 19.62 4.70 0.02
C LEU A 364 18.46 4.87 1.00
N VAL A 365 17.22 4.90 0.50
CA VAL A 365 16.01 5.07 1.32
C VAL A 365 15.75 3.84 2.20
N PRO A 366 15.59 2.61 1.66
CA PRO A 366 15.48 1.42 2.50
C PRO A 366 16.75 1.09 3.28
N MET A 367 17.93 1.52 2.83
CA MET A 367 19.17 1.41 3.62
C MET A 367 19.10 2.25 4.89
N ALA A 368 18.55 3.47 4.81
CA ALA A 368 18.30 4.28 6.00
C ALA A 368 17.25 3.62 6.93
N ALA A 369 16.20 3.01 6.36
CA ALA A 369 15.24 2.23 7.14
C ALA A 369 15.89 1.03 7.84
N LEU A 370 16.85 0.36 7.21
CA LEU A 370 17.61 -0.74 7.81
C LEU A 370 18.43 -0.28 9.01
N ALA A 371 19.08 0.90 8.90
CA ALA A 371 19.80 1.50 10.02
C ALA A 371 18.85 1.81 11.20
N LEU A 372 17.65 2.35 10.91
CA LEU A 372 16.63 2.59 11.94
C LEU A 372 16.10 1.27 12.53
N ALA A 373 15.95 0.22 11.74
CA ALA A 373 15.56 -1.10 12.23
C ALA A 373 16.61 -1.64 13.21
N ALA A 374 17.89 -1.54 12.87
CA ALA A 374 18.99 -1.94 13.76
C ALA A 374 18.99 -1.14 15.08
N LEU A 375 18.76 0.18 15.01
CA LEU A 375 18.63 1.05 16.18
C LEU A 375 17.43 0.63 17.04
N SER A 376 16.23 0.48 16.44
CA SER A 376 15.00 0.09 17.12
C SER A 376 15.14 -1.25 17.86
N LEU A 377 15.72 -2.25 17.19
CA LEU A 377 15.96 -3.57 17.77
C LEU A 377 17.03 -3.53 18.89
N GLY A 378 18.05 -2.68 18.73
CA GLY A 378 19.07 -2.46 19.75
C GLY A 378 18.51 -1.81 21.01
N LEU A 379 17.65 -0.81 20.88
CA LEU A 379 16.97 -0.16 22.00
C LEU A 379 16.04 -1.14 22.72
N GLU A 380 15.23 -1.91 22.01
CA GLU A 380 14.34 -2.92 22.59
C GLU A 380 15.11 -3.98 23.39
N ARG A 381 16.29 -4.40 22.88
CA ARG A 381 17.15 -5.34 23.59
C ARG A 381 17.70 -4.76 24.89
N ARG A 382 18.11 -3.48 24.88
CA ARG A 382 18.60 -2.79 26.09
C ARG A 382 17.49 -2.63 27.13
N GLU A 383 16.29 -2.26 26.72
CA GLU A 383 15.13 -2.16 27.62
C GLU A 383 14.81 -3.49 28.30
N LYS A 384 14.84 -4.59 27.55
CA LYS A 384 14.63 -5.94 28.10
C LYS A 384 15.73 -6.36 29.08
N LEU A 385 16.98 -6.00 28.80
CA LEU A 385 18.11 -6.29 29.70
C LEU A 385 18.08 -5.44 30.98
N ALA A 386 17.56 -4.22 30.90
CA ALA A 386 17.41 -3.33 32.06
C ALA A 386 16.21 -3.71 32.95
N ALA A 387 15.23 -4.45 32.41
CA ALA A 387 14.04 -4.91 33.13
C ALA A 387 14.20 -6.34 33.74
N ALA A 388 15.24 -7.07 33.34
CA ALA A 388 15.61 -8.41 33.86
C ALA A 388 16.63 -8.33 35.00
#